data_a09d29778281c5d4990bc47397ab734a
#
_entry.id   a09d29778281c5d4990bc47397ab734a
#
_cell.length_a   1.000
_cell.length_b   1.000
_cell.length_c   1.000
_cell.angle_alpha   90.00
_cell.angle_beta   90.00
_cell.angle_gamma   90.00
#
_symmetry.space_group_name_H-M   'P 1'
#
loop_
_entity.id
_entity.type
_entity.pdbx_description
1 polymer ?
#
loop_
_entity_poly.entity_id
_entity_poly.type
_entity_poly.pdbx_seq_one_letter_code
_entity_poly.pdbx_strand_id
1 'polypeptide(L)'
;MSRIYDNRLRLLQEAHETLITRANRIILPGNGIFERYEYPVLTNEHAPLEWRYDLNPETNPWLMERIGVNATMNAGAIQWNGKYLMMVRVEGNDRKSFFAIAESPNGIDNFRFWEYPIELPD
;
A
#
# COMPACT_ATOMS: atom_id res chain seq x y z
N MET A 1 -19.56 5.68 -20.64
CA MET A 1 -18.69 4.88 -19.75
C MET A 1 -19.27 3.50 -19.57
N SER A 2 -18.42 2.51 -19.54
CA SER A 2 -18.83 1.13 -19.37
C SER A 2 -19.29 0.87 -17.94
N ARG A 3 -20.45 0.22 -17.79
CA ARG A 3 -20.93 -0.23 -16.48
C ARG A 3 -19.96 -1.23 -15.85
N ILE A 4 -19.29 -2.04 -16.68
CA ILE A 4 -18.29 -3.01 -16.22
C ILE A 4 -17.11 -2.28 -15.59
N TYR A 5 -16.61 -1.22 -16.22
CA TYR A 5 -15.51 -0.41 -15.67
C TYR A 5 -15.90 0.18 -14.31
N ASP A 6 -17.07 0.82 -14.24
CA ASP A 6 -17.53 1.49 -13.02
C ASP A 6 -17.68 0.48 -11.86
N ASN A 7 -18.24 -0.69 -12.13
CA ASN A 7 -18.40 -1.73 -11.11
C ASN A 7 -17.05 -2.26 -10.64
N ARG A 8 -16.12 -2.49 -11.55
CA ARG A 8 -14.77 -2.97 -11.20
C ARG A 8 -14.01 -1.94 -10.38
N LEU A 9 -14.09 -0.67 -10.76
CA LEU A 9 -13.43 0.39 -10.02
C LEU A 9 -13.99 0.50 -8.60
N ARG A 10 -15.31 0.44 -8.45
CA ARG A 10 -15.94 0.47 -7.13
C ARG A 10 -15.47 -0.68 -6.26
N LEU A 11 -15.42 -1.89 -6.80
CA LEU A 11 -14.96 -3.07 -6.05
C LEU A 11 -13.49 -2.96 -5.66
N LEU A 12 -12.64 -2.43 -6.54
CA LEU A 12 -11.24 -2.20 -6.25
C LEU A 12 -11.06 -1.18 -5.12
N GLN A 13 -11.82 -0.08 -5.18
CA GLN A 13 -11.76 0.96 -4.16
C GLN A 13 -12.21 0.43 -2.80
N GLU A 14 -13.30 -0.35 -2.78
CA GLU A 14 -13.80 -0.95 -1.55
C GLU A 14 -12.80 -1.95 -0.97
N ALA A 15 -12.21 -2.80 -1.80
CA ALA A 15 -11.22 -3.78 -1.36
C ALA A 15 -9.97 -3.09 -0.82
N HIS A 16 -9.51 -2.04 -1.50
CA HIS A 16 -8.34 -1.28 -1.07
C HIS A 16 -8.60 -0.60 0.28
N GLU A 17 -9.74 0.08 0.43
CA GLU A 17 -10.11 0.74 1.68
C GLU A 17 -10.23 -0.26 2.83
N THR A 18 -10.84 -1.41 2.59
CA THR A 18 -10.94 -2.48 3.58
C THR A 18 -9.56 -2.95 4.01
N LEU A 19 -8.65 -3.12 3.07
CA LEU A 19 -7.29 -3.57 3.36
C LEU A 19 -6.50 -2.56 4.21
N ILE A 20 -6.51 -1.29 3.82
CA ILE A 20 -5.70 -0.27 4.49
C ILE A 20 -6.27 0.15 5.85
N THR A 21 -7.52 -0.17 6.14
CA THR A 21 -8.16 0.14 7.43
C THR A 21 -8.37 -1.08 8.32
N ARG A 22 -7.95 -2.25 7.86
CA ARG A 22 -8.12 -3.49 8.60
C ARG A 22 -7.30 -3.48 9.90
N ALA A 23 -7.94 -3.80 11.02
CA ALA A 23 -7.27 -3.86 12.31
C ALA A 23 -6.23 -4.97 12.33
N ASN A 24 -5.09 -4.72 12.96
CA ASN A 24 -4.01 -5.69 13.07
C ASN A 24 -3.89 -6.14 14.51
N ARG A 25 -4.30 -7.35 14.78
CA ARG A 25 -4.40 -7.90 16.15
C ARG A 25 -3.17 -8.70 16.49
N ILE A 26 -2.87 -8.74 17.78
CA ILE A 26 -1.81 -9.60 18.31
C ILE A 26 -2.29 -11.04 18.24
N ILE A 27 -1.52 -11.92 17.60
CA ILE A 27 -1.81 -13.35 17.54
C ILE A 27 -0.91 -14.17 18.45
N LEU A 28 0.22 -13.59 18.89
CA LEU A 28 1.10 -14.19 19.86
C LEU A 28 1.43 -13.13 20.90
N PRO A 29 0.94 -13.30 22.15
CA PRO A 29 1.25 -12.34 23.22
C PRO A 29 2.74 -12.20 23.43
N GLY A 30 3.16 -10.98 23.76
CA GLY A 30 4.56 -10.66 23.94
C GLY A 30 5.17 -11.39 25.15
N ASN A 31 6.47 -11.65 25.02
CA ASN A 31 7.27 -12.20 26.10
C ASN A 31 8.19 -11.13 26.73
N GLY A 32 7.88 -9.86 26.49
CA GLY A 32 8.69 -8.73 26.89
C GLY A 32 9.75 -8.34 25.86
N ILE A 33 9.87 -9.10 24.78
CA ILE A 33 10.85 -8.85 23.70
C ILE A 33 10.14 -8.44 22.41
N PHE A 34 9.13 -9.21 22.00
CA PHE A 34 8.36 -8.90 20.81
C PHE A 34 6.93 -9.41 20.92
N GLU A 35 6.06 -8.87 20.07
CA GLU A 35 4.70 -9.33 19.87
C GLU A 35 4.51 -9.65 18.38
N ARG A 36 3.69 -10.63 18.08
CA ARG A 36 3.40 -10.99 16.69
C ARG A 36 1.96 -10.60 16.37
N TYR A 37 1.81 -9.95 15.22
CA TYR A 37 0.52 -9.47 14.73
C TYR A 37 0.00 -10.36 13.62
N GLU A 38 -1.31 -10.27 13.37
CA GLU A 38 -2.01 -11.13 12.41
C GLU A 38 -1.56 -10.90 10.97
N TYR A 39 -1.27 -9.64 10.61
CA TYR A 39 -0.96 -9.26 9.24
C TYR A 39 0.34 -8.50 9.13
N PRO A 40 1.04 -8.61 7.99
CA PRO A 40 2.07 -7.64 7.66
C PRO A 40 1.51 -6.23 7.63
N VAL A 41 2.28 -5.23 8.01
CA VAL A 41 1.80 -3.85 8.04
C VAL A 41 1.55 -3.28 6.66
N LEU A 42 2.34 -3.70 5.67
CA LEU A 42 2.22 -3.28 4.28
C LEU A 42 2.43 -4.47 3.35
N THR A 43 1.62 -4.52 2.32
CA THR A 43 1.75 -5.49 1.24
C THR A 43 1.74 -4.76 -0.10
N ASN A 44 1.99 -5.48 -1.19
CA ASN A 44 1.92 -4.91 -2.52
C ASN A 44 0.52 -4.32 -2.82
N GLU A 45 -0.52 -4.85 -2.22
CA GLU A 45 -1.89 -4.38 -2.44
C GLU A 45 -2.22 -3.08 -1.71
N HIS A 46 -1.38 -2.67 -0.74
CA HIS A 46 -1.51 -1.38 -0.07
C HIS A 46 -1.15 -0.20 -0.98
N ALA A 47 -0.43 -0.45 -2.07
CA ALA A 47 -0.05 0.61 -3.00
C ALA A 47 -1.28 1.34 -3.54
N PRO A 48 -1.20 2.66 -3.73
CA PRO A 48 -2.31 3.39 -4.34
C PRO A 48 -2.74 2.76 -5.66
N LEU A 49 -4.03 2.79 -5.94
CA LEU A 49 -4.58 2.15 -7.13
C LEU A 49 -3.96 2.71 -8.41
N GLU A 50 -3.68 4.01 -8.44
CA GLU A 50 -3.07 4.67 -9.62
C GLU A 50 -1.64 4.20 -9.90
N TRP A 51 -0.98 3.55 -8.95
CA TRP A 51 0.35 2.96 -9.19
C TRP A 51 0.23 1.59 -9.86
N ARG A 52 -0.92 0.94 -9.73
CA ARG A 52 -1.15 -0.42 -10.21
C ARG A 52 -2.01 -0.46 -11.48
N TYR A 53 -2.89 0.51 -11.62
CA TYR A 53 -3.87 0.54 -12.70
C TYR A 53 -3.83 1.86 -13.44
N ASP A 54 -4.05 1.80 -14.73
CA ASP A 54 -4.45 2.97 -15.50
C ASP A 54 -5.94 3.17 -15.23
N LEU A 55 -6.30 4.28 -14.59
CA LEU A 55 -7.68 4.57 -14.19
C LEU A 55 -8.48 5.33 -15.26
N ASN A 56 -7.93 5.44 -16.47
CA ASN A 56 -8.62 6.08 -17.59
C ASN A 56 -9.46 5.05 -18.35
N PRO A 57 -10.81 5.16 -18.37
CA PRO A 57 -11.64 4.19 -19.07
C PRO A 57 -11.44 4.16 -20.57
N GLU A 58 -10.93 5.24 -21.17
CA GLU A 58 -10.65 5.29 -22.61
C GLU A 58 -9.43 4.45 -22.99
N THR A 59 -8.43 4.39 -22.10
CA THR A 59 -7.19 3.64 -22.34
C THR A 59 -7.15 2.30 -21.63
N ASN A 60 -8.07 2.08 -20.67
CA ASN A 60 -8.15 0.83 -19.91
C ASN A 60 -9.62 0.49 -19.61
N PRO A 61 -10.42 0.19 -20.65
CA PRO A 61 -11.87 0.03 -20.48
C PRO A 61 -12.29 -1.14 -19.64
N TRP A 62 -11.44 -2.16 -19.50
CA TRP A 62 -11.73 -3.36 -18.69
C TRP A 62 -11.12 -3.28 -17.31
N LEU A 63 -10.40 -2.18 -17.00
CA LEU A 63 -9.72 -1.95 -15.73
C LEU A 63 -8.82 -3.13 -15.36
N MET A 64 -7.89 -3.41 -16.25
CA MET A 64 -6.88 -4.44 -16.04
C MET A 64 -5.67 -3.84 -15.33
N GLU A 65 -5.05 -4.62 -14.46
CA GLU A 65 -3.81 -4.20 -13.81
C GLU A 65 -2.70 -4.13 -14.86
N ARG A 66 -1.96 -3.02 -14.87
CA ARG A 66 -0.92 -2.80 -15.87
C ARG A 66 0.38 -3.48 -15.47
N ILE A 67 1.25 -2.71 -14.83
CA ILE A 67 2.56 -3.21 -14.43
C ILE A 67 2.47 -3.91 -13.09
N GLY A 68 1.62 -3.41 -12.22
CA GLY A 68 1.44 -3.99 -10.90
C GLY A 68 2.62 -3.72 -9.96
N VAL A 69 2.38 -3.88 -8.69
CA VAL A 69 3.39 -3.79 -7.64
C VAL A 69 3.67 -5.21 -7.14
N ASN A 70 4.91 -5.65 -7.33
CA ASN A 70 5.31 -7.00 -7.00
C ASN A 70 5.53 -7.19 -5.50
N ALA A 71 6.26 -6.25 -4.88
CA ALA A 71 6.64 -6.38 -3.48
C ALA A 71 6.86 -5.04 -2.83
N THR A 72 6.67 -5.01 -1.51
CA THR A 72 7.04 -3.88 -0.66
C THR A 72 8.04 -4.35 0.37
N MET A 73 9.11 -3.58 0.58
CA MET A 73 10.18 -3.94 1.50
C MET A 73 10.49 -2.76 2.42
N ASN A 74 10.66 -3.05 3.70
CA ASN A 74 10.98 -2.03 4.69
C ASN A 74 12.42 -1.56 4.50
N ALA A 75 12.63 -0.23 4.39
CA ALA A 75 13.93 0.37 4.33
C ALA A 75 14.28 1.18 5.60
N GLY A 76 13.28 1.54 6.39
CA GLY A 76 13.49 2.27 7.64
C GLY A 76 12.20 2.86 8.17
N ALA A 77 12.15 3.12 9.47
CA ALA A 77 10.95 3.68 10.09
C ALA A 77 11.34 4.68 11.19
N ILE A 78 10.52 5.71 11.38
CA ILE A 78 10.69 6.71 12.42
C ILE A 78 9.34 7.10 13.01
N GLN A 79 9.37 7.62 14.23
CA GLN A 79 8.23 8.32 14.80
C GLN A 79 8.41 9.83 14.58
N TRP A 80 7.37 10.47 14.07
CA TRP A 80 7.44 11.88 13.70
C TRP A 80 6.07 12.55 13.82
N ASN A 81 6.00 13.67 14.54
CA ASN A 81 4.75 14.44 14.72
C ASN A 81 3.56 13.57 15.18
N GLY A 82 3.80 12.66 16.14
CA GLY A 82 2.75 11.79 16.66
C GLY A 82 2.30 10.69 15.72
N LYS A 83 3.02 10.49 14.65
CA LYS A 83 2.76 9.43 13.65
C LYS A 83 3.98 8.55 13.50
N TYR A 84 3.79 7.44 12.82
CA TYR A 84 4.89 6.57 12.42
C TYR A 84 5.03 6.64 10.93
N LEU A 85 6.25 6.92 10.47
CA LEU A 85 6.57 6.98 9.04
C LEU A 85 7.50 5.83 8.71
N MET A 86 7.27 5.20 7.58
CA MET A 86 8.10 4.13 7.07
C MET A 86 8.54 4.47 5.66
N MET A 87 9.85 4.43 5.42
CA MET A 87 10.37 4.45 4.07
C MET A 87 10.26 3.04 3.53
N VAL A 88 9.60 2.89 2.40
CA VAL A 88 9.30 1.60 1.82
C VAL A 88 9.92 1.52 0.43
N ARG A 89 10.68 0.45 0.18
CA ARG A 89 11.12 0.15 -1.17
C ARG A 89 10.02 -0.63 -1.86
N VAL A 90 9.53 -0.10 -2.97
CA VAL A 90 8.46 -0.71 -3.74
C VAL A 90 9.05 -1.23 -5.05
N GLU A 91 8.84 -2.51 -5.32
CA GLU A 91 9.29 -3.15 -6.54
C GLU A 91 8.12 -3.43 -7.45
N GLY A 92 8.18 -2.92 -8.69
CA GLY A 92 7.17 -3.22 -9.70
C GLY A 92 7.43 -4.56 -10.38
N ASN A 93 6.46 -5.03 -11.16
CA ASN A 93 6.60 -6.27 -11.92
C ASN A 93 7.68 -6.18 -13.01
N ASP A 94 8.10 -4.97 -13.37
CA ASP A 94 9.22 -4.72 -14.27
C ASP A 94 10.58 -4.83 -13.57
N ARG A 95 10.58 -5.17 -12.27
CA ARG A 95 11.73 -5.29 -11.38
C ARG A 95 12.47 -3.99 -11.10
N LYS A 96 11.91 -2.87 -11.52
CA LYS A 96 12.41 -1.55 -11.10
C LYS A 96 11.83 -1.21 -9.75
N SER A 97 12.63 -0.57 -8.92
CA SER A 97 12.17 -0.18 -7.59
C SER A 97 12.26 1.33 -7.39
N PHE A 98 11.43 1.80 -6.48
CA PHE A 98 11.43 3.20 -6.05
C PHE A 98 11.13 3.24 -4.55
N PHE A 99 11.37 4.40 -3.95
CA PHE A 99 11.07 4.61 -2.53
C PHE A 99 9.78 5.41 -2.37
N ALA A 100 9.02 5.04 -1.36
CA ALA A 100 7.79 5.73 -1.01
C ALA A 100 7.69 5.85 0.51
N ILE A 101 6.85 6.78 0.98
CA ILE A 101 6.58 6.95 2.39
C ILE A 101 5.19 6.39 2.68
N ALA A 102 5.09 5.61 3.74
CA ALA A 102 3.81 5.20 4.31
C ALA A 102 3.72 5.72 5.73
N GLU A 103 2.53 6.12 6.15
CA GLU A 103 2.31 6.59 7.50
C GLU A 103 1.23 5.79 8.21
N SER A 104 1.35 5.72 9.53
CA SER A 104 0.38 5.06 10.39
C SER A 104 0.22 5.86 11.67
N PRO A 105 -1.00 5.93 12.25
CA PRO A 105 -1.19 6.60 13.54
C PRO A 105 -0.59 5.85 14.73
N ASN A 106 -0.37 4.55 14.62
CA ASN A 106 0.06 3.72 15.76
C ASN A 106 1.23 2.78 15.45
N GLY A 107 1.68 2.70 14.21
CA GLY A 107 2.77 1.81 13.80
C GLY A 107 2.37 0.33 13.71
N ILE A 108 1.09 0.01 13.87
CA ILE A 108 0.57 -1.35 13.93
C ILE A 108 -0.36 -1.65 12.77
N ASP A 109 -1.25 -0.72 12.47
CA ASP A 109 -2.21 -0.84 11.38
C ASP A 109 -2.53 0.54 10.80
N ASN A 110 -3.47 0.58 9.87
CA ASN A 110 -3.87 1.80 9.18
C ASN A 110 -2.70 2.49 8.47
N PHE A 111 -1.80 1.72 7.91
CA PHE A 111 -0.72 2.25 7.09
C PHE A 111 -1.28 2.70 5.75
N ARG A 112 -0.92 3.92 5.34
CA ARG A 112 -1.30 4.49 4.05
C ARG A 112 -0.09 5.08 3.38
N PHE A 113 0.10 4.77 2.11
CA PHE A 113 1.14 5.42 1.33
C PHE A 113 0.81 6.88 1.10
N TRP A 114 1.84 7.72 1.10
CA TRP A 114 1.71 9.07 0.58
C TRP A 114 1.45 8.99 -0.92
N GLU A 115 0.79 10.00 -1.45
CA GLU A 115 0.29 9.99 -2.82
C GLU A 115 1.40 9.84 -3.86
N TYR A 116 2.55 10.44 -3.60
CA TYR A 116 3.65 10.44 -4.55
C TYR A 116 4.86 9.70 -4.01
N PRO A 117 5.57 8.91 -4.86
CA PRO A 117 6.82 8.31 -4.46
C PRO A 117 7.90 9.39 -4.25
N ILE A 118 8.97 9.00 -3.55
CA ILE A 118 10.10 9.88 -3.33
C ILE A 118 10.90 9.97 -4.63
N GLU A 119 11.16 11.20 -5.08
CA GLU A 119 12.05 11.44 -6.20
C GLU A 119 13.44 11.78 -5.64
N LEU A 120 14.43 11.04 -6.11
CA LEU A 120 15.80 11.28 -5.73
C LEU A 120 16.46 12.20 -6.77
N PRO A 121 17.27 13.16 -6.33
CA PRO A 121 18.02 13.99 -7.29
C PRO A 121 19.03 13.14 -8.04
N ASP A 122 19.22 13.47 -9.29
CA ASP A 122 20.21 12.80 -10.14
C ASP A 122 21.65 13.15 -9.73
#